data_dec495d64784f516a26de644bff50fb9
#
_entry.id   dec495d64784f516a26de644bff50fb9
#
_cell.length_a   1.000
_cell.length_b   1.000
_cell.length_c   1.000
_cell.angle_alpha   90.00
_cell.angle_beta   90.00
_cell.angle_gamma   90.00
#
_symmetry.space_group_name_H-M   'P 1'
#
loop_
_entity.id
_entity.type
_entity.pdbx_description
1 polymer ?
#
loop_
_entity_poly.entity_id
_entity_poly.type
_entity_poly.pdbx_seq_one_letter_code
_entity_poly.pdbx_strand_id
1 'polypeptide(L)'
;MGSLMVVLAVALFIASLLVLVVALKRPKTPKPPGNRQDPLSFNAMPQFGPRQLGPGAIVSYGGVDYVVRGSVTYREGPFVWWEHLLEGGDEPMWFSVEDDDGRLELAMWVKRTDLAVQPDGDQVLDGVTFQESERGHAGYTTEGTTGLPAGGEMDYVDYVGAGQGGDETALLSFERWAPDMPWEISTGKAVLPGELTVYPAPPASA
;
A
#
# COMPACT_ATOMS: atom_id res chain seq x y z
N MET A 1 -14.02 8.33 67.14
CA MET A 1 -13.47 7.49 66.07
C MET A 1 -13.17 8.27 64.78
N GLY A 2 -13.81 9.38 64.49
CA GLY A 2 -13.58 10.17 63.26
C GLY A 2 -12.18 10.83 63.13
N SER A 3 -11.66 11.40 64.23
CA SER A 3 -10.38 12.11 64.20
C SER A 3 -9.17 11.21 63.93
N LEU A 4 -9.20 9.94 64.37
CA LEU A 4 -8.12 9.00 64.15
C LEU A 4 -8.05 8.55 62.66
N MET A 5 -9.22 8.37 62.02
CA MET A 5 -9.29 8.03 60.60
C MET A 5 -8.81 9.16 59.69
N VAL A 6 -9.10 10.43 60.04
CA VAL A 6 -8.63 11.59 59.27
C VAL A 6 -7.11 11.71 59.36
N VAL A 7 -6.53 11.54 60.57
CA VAL A 7 -5.07 11.59 60.77
C VAL A 7 -4.38 10.46 59.95
N LEU A 8 -4.98 9.24 59.93
CA LEU A 8 -4.41 8.13 59.14
C LEU A 8 -4.48 8.40 57.65
N ALA A 9 -5.58 8.96 57.16
CA ALA A 9 -5.75 9.29 55.74
C ALA A 9 -4.74 10.38 55.27
N VAL A 10 -4.54 11.42 56.12
CA VAL A 10 -3.55 12.48 55.84
C VAL A 10 -2.11 11.94 55.84
N ALA A 11 -1.80 11.03 56.78
CA ALA A 11 -0.46 10.42 56.82
C ALA A 11 -0.19 9.54 55.59
N LEU A 12 -1.20 8.76 55.12
CA LEU A 12 -1.08 7.98 53.89
C LEU A 12 -0.96 8.83 52.63
N PHE A 13 -1.66 9.98 52.59
CA PHE A 13 -1.55 10.92 51.48
C PHE A 13 -0.18 11.56 51.42
N ILE A 14 0.40 11.97 52.55
CA ILE A 14 1.77 12.53 52.64
C ILE A 14 2.80 11.46 52.24
N ALA A 15 2.64 10.22 52.69
CA ALA A 15 3.54 9.12 52.31
C ALA A 15 3.50 8.82 50.79
N SER A 16 2.31 8.83 50.19
CA SER A 16 2.17 8.62 48.73
C SER A 16 2.77 9.76 47.92
N LEU A 17 2.63 11.03 48.41
CA LEU A 17 3.22 12.20 47.78
C LEU A 17 4.76 12.17 47.84
N LEU A 18 5.32 11.73 48.98
CA LEU A 18 6.78 11.56 49.18
C LEU A 18 7.34 10.47 48.21
N VAL A 19 6.65 9.36 48.07
CA VAL A 19 7.03 8.29 47.11
C VAL A 19 7.00 8.83 45.68
N LEU A 20 5.98 9.60 45.32
CA LEU A 20 5.87 10.20 44.00
C LEU A 20 7.01 11.19 43.73
N VAL A 21 7.32 12.04 44.70
CA VAL A 21 8.45 13.02 44.57
C VAL A 21 9.80 12.34 44.47
N VAL A 22 10.04 11.24 45.22
CA VAL A 22 11.27 10.44 45.12
C VAL A 22 11.33 9.72 43.77
N ALA A 23 10.21 9.21 43.26
CA ALA A 23 10.15 8.56 41.94
C ALA A 23 10.45 9.59 40.80
N LEU A 24 9.93 10.80 40.90
CA LEU A 24 10.17 11.86 39.91
C LEU A 24 11.60 12.45 39.99
N LYS A 25 12.24 12.40 41.18
CA LYS A 25 13.63 12.85 41.38
C LYS A 25 14.71 11.79 41.17
N ARG A 26 14.32 10.55 40.79
CA ARG A 26 15.31 9.55 40.43
C ARG A 26 16.16 10.09 39.25
N PRO A 27 17.50 10.20 39.41
CA PRO A 27 18.34 10.61 38.30
C PRO A 27 18.15 9.59 37.18
N LYS A 28 17.83 10.07 35.99
CA LYS A 28 17.84 9.22 34.79
C LYS A 28 19.24 8.64 34.69
N THR A 29 19.35 7.33 34.75
CA THR A 29 20.61 6.61 34.48
C THR A 29 21.22 7.20 33.22
N PRO A 30 22.49 7.62 33.22
CA PRO A 30 23.15 8.12 32.03
C PRO A 30 23.11 7.00 30.97
N LYS A 31 22.56 7.35 29.80
CA LYS A 31 22.59 6.44 28.64
C LYS A 31 24.06 6.15 28.33
N PRO A 32 24.51 4.90 28.26
CA PRO A 32 25.90 4.63 27.97
C PRO A 32 26.31 5.28 26.66
N PRO A 33 27.48 5.94 26.59
CA PRO A 33 28.02 6.47 25.36
C PRO A 33 28.48 5.28 24.51
N GLY A 34 27.84 5.08 23.41
CA GLY A 34 28.25 3.99 22.53
C GLY A 34 27.23 3.74 21.47
N ASN A 35 27.43 4.40 20.37
CA ASN A 35 26.73 4.23 19.11
C ASN A 35 27.07 2.85 18.48
N ARG A 36 26.75 1.78 19.21
CA ARG A 36 26.63 0.45 18.60
C ARG A 36 25.14 0.27 18.35
N GLN A 37 24.71 0.67 17.15
CA GLN A 37 23.44 0.17 16.63
C GLN A 37 23.53 -1.36 16.66
N ASP A 38 22.60 -1.96 17.41
CA ASP A 38 22.38 -3.40 17.34
C ASP A 38 22.16 -3.76 15.86
N PRO A 39 23.01 -4.59 15.23
CA PRO A 39 22.82 -4.99 13.85
C PRO A 39 21.49 -5.67 13.59
N LEU A 40 20.78 -6.10 14.64
CA LEU A 40 19.45 -6.69 14.58
C LEU A 40 18.33 -5.69 14.87
N SER A 41 18.64 -4.43 15.23
CA SER A 41 17.64 -3.38 15.37
C SER A 41 17.27 -2.78 14.01
N PHE A 42 16.73 -3.58 13.12
CA PHE A 42 16.19 -3.16 11.81
C PHE A 42 14.97 -2.22 11.93
N ASN A 43 14.46 -1.98 13.14
CA ASN A 43 13.25 -1.21 13.40
C ASN A 43 13.46 0.32 13.46
N ALA A 44 14.62 0.86 13.13
CA ALA A 44 14.93 2.28 13.32
C ALA A 44 15.04 3.09 12.02
N MET A 45 15.00 2.47 10.85
CA MET A 45 14.87 3.18 9.58
C MET A 45 13.43 3.03 9.08
N PRO A 46 12.82 4.11 8.55
CA PRO A 46 11.60 3.94 7.76
C PRO A 46 11.93 2.95 6.66
N GLN A 47 11.37 1.75 6.72
CA GLN A 47 11.54 0.79 5.64
C GLN A 47 10.85 1.37 4.41
N PHE A 48 11.61 1.46 3.31
CA PHE A 48 11.02 1.74 2.01
C PHE A 48 10.02 0.62 1.69
N GLY A 49 8.81 1.00 1.34
CA GLY A 49 7.72 0.07 1.12
C GLY A 49 6.90 0.43 -0.12
N PRO A 50 5.91 -0.39 -0.48
CA PRO A 50 5.09 -0.17 -1.67
C PRO A 50 4.45 1.23 -1.74
N ARG A 51 4.10 1.85 -0.61
CA ARG A 51 3.54 3.21 -0.56
C ARG A 51 4.50 4.32 -1.03
N GLN A 52 5.80 4.05 -1.10
CA GLN A 52 6.82 5.02 -1.48
C GLN A 52 7.39 4.77 -2.89
N LEU A 53 6.79 3.84 -3.64
CA LEU A 53 7.23 3.56 -5.01
C LEU A 53 7.05 4.79 -5.91
N GLY A 54 7.95 4.91 -6.84
CA GLY A 54 7.94 5.93 -7.88
C GLY A 54 8.92 5.57 -9.00
N PRO A 55 8.99 6.35 -10.08
CA PRO A 55 9.84 6.05 -11.21
C PRO A 55 11.29 5.78 -10.81
N GLY A 56 11.88 4.71 -11.33
CA GLY A 56 13.24 4.25 -11.03
C GLY A 56 13.35 3.32 -9.81
N ALA A 57 12.31 3.15 -9.01
CA ALA A 57 12.25 2.14 -7.96
C ALA A 57 12.26 0.72 -8.58
N ILE A 58 12.60 -0.27 -7.77
CA ILE A 58 12.63 -1.68 -8.19
C ILE A 58 11.60 -2.47 -7.37
N VAL A 59 10.87 -3.35 -8.05
CA VAL A 59 9.97 -4.34 -7.47
C VAL A 59 10.48 -5.72 -7.85
N SER A 60 10.97 -6.49 -6.88
CA SER A 60 11.33 -7.90 -7.05
C SER A 60 10.11 -8.76 -6.77
N TYR A 61 9.63 -9.51 -7.75
CA TYR A 61 8.47 -10.38 -7.66
C TYR A 61 8.64 -11.62 -8.55
N GLY A 62 8.31 -12.80 -8.03
CA GLY A 62 8.40 -14.06 -8.79
C GLY A 62 9.82 -14.39 -9.31
N GLY A 63 10.88 -13.85 -8.68
CA GLY A 63 12.27 -14.03 -9.11
C GLY A 63 12.72 -13.09 -10.22
N VAL A 64 11.91 -12.09 -10.59
CA VAL A 64 12.22 -11.06 -11.57
C VAL A 64 12.31 -9.70 -10.90
N ASP A 65 13.30 -8.90 -11.27
CA ASP A 65 13.44 -7.51 -10.84
C ASP A 65 12.84 -6.59 -11.91
N TYR A 66 11.79 -5.90 -11.54
CA TYR A 66 11.10 -4.93 -12.39
C TYR A 66 11.51 -3.51 -12.01
N VAL A 67 11.71 -2.67 -13.00
CA VAL A 67 11.92 -1.22 -12.80
C VAL A 67 10.59 -0.50 -12.98
N VAL A 68 10.22 0.37 -12.04
CA VAL A 68 9.09 1.28 -12.18
C VAL A 68 9.42 2.32 -13.25
N ARG A 69 8.71 2.29 -14.38
CA ARG A 69 8.88 3.22 -15.48
C ARG A 69 8.08 4.49 -15.31
N GLY A 70 6.93 4.36 -14.71
CA GLY A 70 6.04 5.45 -14.41
C GLY A 70 5.04 5.04 -13.35
N SER A 71 4.40 6.04 -12.77
CA SER A 71 3.41 5.88 -11.71
C SER A 71 2.19 6.74 -12.01
N VAL A 72 1.03 6.20 -11.72
CA VAL A 72 -0.25 6.90 -11.73
C VAL A 72 -0.73 7.01 -10.30
N THR A 73 -1.14 8.19 -9.89
CA THR A 73 -1.83 8.42 -8.62
C THR A 73 -3.27 8.74 -8.92
N TYR A 74 -4.17 7.93 -8.41
CA TYR A 74 -5.61 8.11 -8.53
C TYR A 74 -6.20 8.73 -7.27
N ARG A 75 -7.32 9.45 -7.45
CA ARG A 75 -8.07 10.09 -6.37
C ARG A 75 -9.56 10.04 -6.64
N GLU A 76 -10.30 9.48 -5.69
CA GLU A 76 -11.77 9.52 -5.67
C GLU A 76 -12.25 9.92 -4.27
N GLY A 77 -12.75 11.13 -4.13
CA GLY A 77 -13.11 11.67 -2.83
C GLY A 77 -11.92 11.65 -1.83
N PRO A 78 -12.02 10.94 -0.71
CA PRO A 78 -10.92 10.78 0.25
C PRO A 78 -9.93 9.66 -0.10
N PHE A 79 -10.26 8.80 -1.06
CA PHE A 79 -9.48 7.62 -1.40
C PHE A 79 -8.35 7.97 -2.35
N VAL A 80 -7.19 7.34 -2.15
CA VAL A 80 -5.99 7.50 -2.99
C VAL A 80 -5.34 6.14 -3.15
N TRP A 81 -5.07 5.78 -4.40
CA TRP A 81 -4.29 4.57 -4.72
C TRP A 81 -3.29 4.86 -5.84
N TRP A 82 -2.40 3.93 -6.07
CA TRP A 82 -1.31 4.07 -7.04
C TRP A 82 -1.22 2.87 -7.94
N GLU A 83 -0.84 3.12 -9.18
CA GLU A 83 -0.42 2.09 -10.11
C GLU A 83 0.94 2.41 -10.69
N HIS A 84 1.75 1.39 -10.80
CA HIS A 84 3.13 1.50 -11.26
C HIS A 84 3.34 0.63 -12.48
N LEU A 85 3.73 1.25 -13.60
CA LEU A 85 4.15 0.51 -14.80
C LEU A 85 5.52 -0.11 -14.55
N LEU A 86 5.58 -1.42 -14.61
CA LEU A 86 6.75 -2.24 -14.37
C LEU A 86 7.32 -2.78 -15.69
N GLU A 87 8.63 -2.62 -15.89
CA GLU A 87 9.39 -3.24 -16.99
C GLU A 87 10.55 -4.05 -16.44
N GLY A 88 10.88 -5.18 -17.07
CA GLY A 88 11.97 -6.08 -16.68
C GLY A 88 11.67 -7.55 -16.87
N GLY A 89 10.40 -7.92 -17.05
CA GLY A 89 9.95 -9.27 -17.42
C GLY A 89 9.72 -9.43 -18.93
N ASP A 90 9.02 -10.49 -19.29
CA ASP A 90 8.70 -10.82 -20.69
C ASP A 90 7.76 -9.80 -21.34
N GLU A 91 6.87 -9.22 -20.52
CA GLU A 91 5.92 -8.18 -20.92
C GLU A 91 5.80 -7.12 -19.82
N PRO A 92 5.40 -5.88 -20.16
CA PRO A 92 5.09 -4.86 -19.17
C PRO A 92 3.91 -5.29 -18.29
N MET A 93 4.02 -5.01 -16.99
CA MET A 93 2.98 -5.27 -16.01
C MET A 93 2.62 -3.99 -15.26
N TRP A 94 1.42 -3.94 -14.70
CA TRP A 94 1.04 -2.91 -13.74
C TRP A 94 1.01 -3.49 -12.34
N PHE A 95 1.39 -2.69 -11.38
CA PHE A 95 1.38 -3.03 -9.96
C PHE A 95 0.56 -2.00 -9.21
N SER A 96 -0.59 -2.41 -8.69
CA SER A 96 -1.43 -1.53 -7.89
C SER A 96 -1.09 -1.62 -6.41
N VAL A 97 -1.18 -0.47 -5.75
CA VAL A 97 -0.98 -0.29 -4.31
C VAL A 97 -2.13 0.53 -3.76
N GLU A 98 -2.92 -0.06 -2.90
CA GLU A 98 -3.99 0.61 -2.17
C GLU A 98 -3.76 0.50 -0.67
N ASP A 99 -4.18 1.52 0.08
CA ASP A 99 -4.13 1.54 1.54
C ASP A 99 -5.55 1.64 2.09
N ASP A 100 -6.11 0.49 2.45
CA ASP A 100 -7.42 0.41 3.09
C ASP A 100 -7.24 0.33 4.61
N ASP A 101 -7.48 1.45 5.30
CA ASP A 101 -7.38 1.59 6.76
C ASP A 101 -6.05 1.05 7.37
N GLY A 102 -4.93 1.24 6.65
CA GLY A 102 -3.60 0.79 7.06
C GLY A 102 -3.25 -0.63 6.60
N ARG A 103 -4.15 -1.33 5.95
CA ARG A 103 -3.92 -2.60 5.26
C ARG A 103 -3.54 -2.32 3.81
N LEU A 104 -2.40 -2.85 3.38
CA LEU A 104 -2.01 -2.80 1.98
C LEU A 104 -2.75 -3.86 1.17
N GLU A 105 -3.43 -3.40 0.15
CA GLU A 105 -3.96 -4.23 -0.92
C GLU A 105 -3.08 -4.06 -2.15
N LEU A 106 -2.51 -5.16 -2.62
CA LEU A 106 -1.52 -5.18 -3.69
C LEU A 106 -1.99 -6.13 -4.78
N ALA A 107 -1.82 -5.74 -6.05
CA ALA A 107 -2.09 -6.64 -7.15
C ALA A 107 -1.14 -6.42 -8.33
N MET A 108 -0.86 -7.50 -9.06
CA MET A 108 -0.17 -7.49 -10.34
C MET A 108 -1.17 -7.67 -11.47
N TRP A 109 -1.04 -6.84 -12.50
CA TRP A 109 -1.99 -6.76 -13.61
C TRP A 109 -1.30 -6.91 -14.96
N VAL A 110 -1.97 -7.60 -15.86
CA VAL A 110 -1.56 -7.74 -17.26
C VAL A 110 -2.69 -7.22 -18.16
N LYS A 111 -2.36 -6.36 -19.10
CA LYS A 111 -3.31 -5.80 -20.05
C LYS A 111 -3.77 -6.84 -21.06
N ARG A 112 -5.06 -6.93 -21.28
CA ARG A 112 -5.70 -7.90 -22.19
C ARG A 112 -6.12 -7.22 -23.49
N THR A 113 -5.19 -7.11 -24.41
CA THR A 113 -5.45 -6.52 -25.75
C THR A 113 -6.21 -7.44 -26.69
N ASP A 114 -6.38 -8.69 -26.32
CA ASP A 114 -7.14 -9.72 -27.04
C ASP A 114 -8.65 -9.68 -26.76
N LEU A 115 -9.08 -8.90 -25.77
CA LEU A 115 -10.47 -8.79 -25.34
C LEU A 115 -11.10 -7.46 -25.78
N ALA A 116 -12.41 -7.53 -26.10
CA ALA A 116 -13.21 -6.36 -26.47
C ALA A 116 -14.63 -6.51 -25.90
N VAL A 117 -14.72 -6.75 -24.59
CA VAL A 117 -15.98 -6.89 -23.86
C VAL A 117 -16.33 -5.60 -23.11
N GLN A 118 -17.57 -5.48 -22.69
CA GLN A 118 -18.06 -4.35 -21.93
C GLN A 118 -18.27 -4.74 -20.46
N PRO A 119 -18.12 -3.83 -19.50
CA PRO A 119 -18.27 -4.13 -18.08
C PRO A 119 -19.76 -4.17 -17.67
N ASP A 120 -20.53 -5.09 -18.26
CA ASP A 120 -21.95 -5.27 -18.00
C ASP A 120 -22.21 -6.62 -17.32
N GLY A 121 -22.71 -6.58 -16.06
CA GLY A 121 -23.03 -7.78 -15.29
C GLY A 121 -21.80 -8.64 -14.98
N ASP A 122 -22.03 -9.88 -14.57
CA ASP A 122 -20.97 -10.85 -14.30
C ASP A 122 -20.17 -11.13 -15.58
N GLN A 123 -18.86 -11.23 -15.45
CA GLN A 123 -17.95 -11.55 -16.57
C GLN A 123 -17.48 -13.00 -16.46
N VAL A 124 -17.31 -13.67 -17.61
CA VAL A 124 -16.70 -15.00 -17.66
C VAL A 124 -15.52 -14.95 -18.62
N LEU A 125 -14.31 -15.04 -18.06
CA LEU A 125 -13.05 -14.99 -18.82
C LEU A 125 -12.15 -16.15 -18.39
N ASP A 126 -11.55 -16.83 -19.37
CA ASP A 126 -10.60 -17.92 -19.15
C ASP A 126 -11.11 -19.01 -18.18
N GLY A 127 -12.45 -19.22 -18.14
CA GLY A 127 -13.11 -20.21 -17.27
C GLY A 127 -13.33 -19.71 -15.82
N VAL A 128 -13.03 -18.46 -15.53
CA VAL A 128 -13.30 -17.80 -14.24
C VAL A 128 -14.55 -16.94 -14.39
N THR A 129 -15.45 -17.02 -13.39
CA THR A 129 -16.58 -16.11 -13.27
C THR A 129 -16.19 -14.99 -12.32
N PHE A 130 -16.31 -13.75 -12.79
CA PHE A 130 -16.00 -12.53 -12.07
C PHE A 130 -17.31 -11.80 -11.75
N GLN A 131 -17.43 -11.33 -10.51
CA GLN A 131 -18.52 -10.50 -10.03
C GLN A 131 -18.03 -9.07 -9.83
N GLU A 132 -18.83 -8.09 -10.23
CA GLU A 132 -18.52 -6.67 -10.00
C GLU A 132 -18.33 -6.42 -8.50
N SER A 133 -17.19 -5.85 -8.13
CA SER A 133 -16.86 -5.49 -6.76
C SER A 133 -16.96 -3.99 -6.54
N GLU A 134 -16.55 -3.20 -7.53
CA GLU A 134 -16.54 -1.75 -7.45
C GLU A 134 -16.71 -1.11 -8.82
N ARG A 135 -17.23 0.12 -8.82
CA ARG A 135 -17.36 0.99 -10.01
C ARG A 135 -17.25 2.43 -9.58
N GLY A 136 -16.44 3.21 -10.27
CA GLY A 136 -16.22 4.59 -9.91
C GLY A 136 -15.71 5.48 -11.02
N HIS A 137 -15.40 6.72 -10.62
CA HIS A 137 -14.84 7.77 -11.46
C HIS A 137 -13.77 8.51 -10.68
N ALA A 138 -12.53 8.45 -11.15
CA ALA A 138 -11.37 8.99 -10.44
C ALA A 138 -10.63 10.03 -11.29
N GLY A 139 -10.10 11.03 -10.61
CA GLY A 139 -9.07 11.89 -11.18
C GLY A 139 -7.71 11.23 -11.04
N TYR A 140 -6.81 11.45 -12.02
CA TYR A 140 -5.44 10.91 -11.94
C TYR A 140 -4.36 11.92 -12.29
N THR A 141 -3.14 11.64 -11.81
CA THR A 141 -1.89 12.33 -12.21
C THR A 141 -0.80 11.30 -12.45
N THR A 142 0.14 11.60 -13.36
CA THR A 142 1.20 10.68 -13.74
C THR A 142 2.58 11.22 -13.44
N GLU A 143 3.53 10.33 -13.18
CA GLU A 143 4.97 10.59 -13.08
C GLU A 143 5.73 9.60 -13.95
N GLY A 144 6.83 10.03 -14.57
CA GLY A 144 7.66 9.18 -15.45
C GLY A 144 6.94 8.82 -16.74
N THR A 145 7.13 7.57 -17.20
CA THR A 145 6.57 7.08 -18.47
C THR A 145 5.46 6.09 -18.19
N THR A 146 4.21 6.49 -18.39
CA THR A 146 3.02 5.64 -18.20
C THR A 146 2.28 5.36 -19.51
N GLY A 147 2.54 6.16 -20.55
CA GLY A 147 1.74 6.14 -21.77
C GLY A 147 0.48 7.00 -21.70
N LEU A 148 0.15 7.55 -20.52
CA LEU A 148 -1.01 8.41 -20.27
C LEU A 148 -0.63 9.88 -20.28
N PRO A 149 -1.60 10.81 -20.47
CA PRO A 149 -1.41 12.23 -20.22
C PRO A 149 -0.96 12.53 -18.78
N ALA A 150 -0.41 13.71 -18.53
CA ALA A 150 0.08 14.12 -17.21
C ALA A 150 -1.00 14.14 -16.11
N GLY A 151 -2.27 14.16 -16.52
CA GLY A 151 -3.42 14.08 -15.62
C GLY A 151 -4.71 14.12 -16.40
N GLY A 152 -5.78 13.70 -15.78
CA GLY A 152 -7.11 13.60 -16.36
C GLY A 152 -8.09 12.95 -15.40
N GLU A 153 -9.17 12.45 -15.97
CA GLU A 153 -10.21 11.68 -15.28
C GLU A 153 -10.41 10.35 -16.00
N MET A 154 -10.87 9.33 -15.27
CA MET A 154 -11.16 8.01 -15.83
C MET A 154 -12.35 7.37 -15.12
N ASP A 155 -13.06 6.51 -15.86
CA ASP A 155 -14.05 5.61 -15.28
C ASP A 155 -13.41 4.23 -15.08
N TYR A 156 -13.80 3.53 -14.03
CA TYR A 156 -13.34 2.16 -13.79
C TYR A 156 -14.47 1.24 -13.34
N VAL A 157 -14.30 -0.04 -13.59
CA VAL A 157 -15.16 -1.11 -13.08
C VAL A 157 -14.29 -2.31 -12.75
N ASP A 158 -14.28 -2.67 -11.48
CA ASP A 158 -13.48 -3.77 -10.96
C ASP A 158 -14.32 -4.98 -10.59
N TYR A 159 -13.73 -6.13 -10.78
CA TYR A 159 -14.35 -7.41 -10.57
C TYR A 159 -13.44 -8.36 -9.81
N VAL A 160 -14.05 -9.23 -9.03
CA VAL A 160 -13.38 -10.28 -8.26
C VAL A 160 -13.92 -11.64 -8.66
N GLY A 161 -13.03 -12.59 -8.86
CA GLY A 161 -13.34 -13.98 -9.14
C GLY A 161 -12.49 -14.93 -8.29
N ALA A 162 -12.91 -16.20 -8.22
CA ALA A 162 -12.08 -17.25 -7.62
C ALA A 162 -11.06 -17.71 -8.67
N GLY A 163 -9.78 -17.61 -8.36
CA GLY A 163 -8.71 -18.11 -9.22
C GLY A 163 -8.74 -19.63 -9.42
N GLN A 164 -7.99 -20.10 -10.40
CA GLN A 164 -7.87 -21.54 -10.66
C GLN A 164 -7.21 -22.22 -9.47
N GLY A 165 -7.94 -23.10 -8.78
CA GLY A 165 -7.49 -23.78 -7.56
C GLY A 165 -8.19 -23.31 -6.28
N GLY A 166 -8.95 -22.20 -6.32
CA GLY A 166 -9.83 -21.73 -5.23
C GLY A 166 -9.13 -20.97 -4.11
N ASP A 167 -7.80 -20.91 -4.09
CA ASP A 167 -7.01 -20.25 -3.03
C ASP A 167 -6.50 -18.86 -3.45
N GLU A 168 -6.47 -18.52 -4.73
CA GLU A 168 -6.04 -17.22 -5.23
C GLU A 168 -7.25 -16.37 -5.63
N THR A 169 -7.18 -15.07 -5.33
CA THR A 169 -8.15 -14.09 -5.81
C THR A 169 -7.75 -13.66 -7.22
N ALA A 170 -8.61 -13.96 -8.19
CA ALA A 170 -8.48 -13.45 -9.55
C ALA A 170 -9.16 -12.10 -9.65
N LEU A 171 -8.53 -11.16 -10.33
CA LEU A 171 -8.99 -9.79 -10.48
C LEU A 171 -9.17 -9.47 -11.97
N LEU A 172 -10.16 -8.62 -12.28
CA LEU A 172 -10.40 -8.11 -13.62
C LEU A 172 -10.77 -6.64 -13.48
N SER A 173 -10.12 -5.76 -14.23
CA SER A 173 -10.38 -4.33 -14.26
C SER A 173 -10.69 -3.86 -15.66
N PHE A 174 -11.62 -2.92 -15.74
CA PHE A 174 -11.95 -2.14 -16.91
C PHE A 174 -11.67 -0.67 -16.61
N GLU A 175 -10.89 -0.02 -17.46
CA GLU A 175 -10.57 1.39 -17.34
C GLU A 175 -10.92 2.14 -18.63
N ARG A 176 -11.45 3.33 -18.50
CA ARG A 176 -11.81 4.17 -19.64
C ARG A 176 -11.38 5.62 -19.40
N TRP A 177 -10.44 6.08 -20.20
CA TRP A 177 -9.74 7.37 -20.05
C TRP A 177 -10.52 8.57 -20.61
N ALA A 178 -11.58 8.35 -21.38
CA ALA A 178 -12.55 9.37 -21.82
C ALA A 178 -13.86 8.68 -22.25
N PRO A 179 -15.00 9.37 -22.22
CA PRO A 179 -16.31 8.76 -22.53
C PRO A 179 -16.43 8.13 -23.92
N ASP A 180 -15.64 8.60 -24.88
CA ASP A 180 -15.62 8.14 -26.28
C ASP A 180 -14.50 7.11 -26.56
N MET A 181 -13.70 6.78 -25.56
CA MET A 181 -12.66 5.78 -25.69
C MET A 181 -13.16 4.36 -25.36
N PRO A 182 -12.57 3.31 -25.96
CA PRO A 182 -12.87 1.96 -25.59
C PRO A 182 -12.40 1.69 -24.14
N TRP A 183 -13.02 0.68 -23.51
CA TRP A 183 -12.53 0.14 -22.26
C TRP A 183 -11.19 -0.58 -22.48
N GLU A 184 -10.21 -0.26 -21.69
CA GLU A 184 -9.00 -1.05 -21.51
C GLU A 184 -9.28 -2.13 -20.48
N ILE A 185 -8.79 -3.34 -20.72
CA ILE A 185 -9.10 -4.49 -19.88
C ILE A 185 -7.79 -5.05 -19.34
N SER A 186 -7.75 -5.29 -18.05
CA SER A 186 -6.62 -5.93 -17.38
C SER A 186 -7.09 -7.09 -16.52
N THR A 187 -6.38 -8.20 -16.57
CA THR A 187 -6.55 -9.29 -15.62
C THR A 187 -5.42 -9.25 -14.60
N GLY A 188 -5.75 -9.52 -13.35
CA GLY A 188 -4.81 -9.40 -12.25
C GLY A 188 -4.94 -10.50 -11.23
N LYS A 189 -3.99 -10.50 -10.30
CA LYS A 189 -4.03 -11.32 -9.11
C LYS A 189 -3.56 -10.52 -7.91
N ALA A 190 -4.20 -10.77 -6.77
CA ALA A 190 -3.76 -10.22 -5.50
C ALA A 190 -2.38 -10.78 -5.13
N VAL A 191 -1.56 -9.93 -4.49
CA VAL A 191 -0.21 -10.26 -4.06
C VAL A 191 -0.07 -9.95 -2.58
N LEU A 192 0.47 -10.87 -1.80
CA LEU A 192 0.75 -10.61 -0.40
C LEU A 192 2.02 -9.75 -0.25
N PRO A 193 2.08 -8.83 0.73
CA PRO A 193 3.27 -8.01 0.95
C PRO A 193 4.58 -8.78 1.13
N GLY A 194 4.50 -10.04 1.60
CA GLY A 194 5.65 -10.92 1.77
C GLY A 194 6.14 -11.62 0.49
N GLU A 195 5.40 -11.53 -0.62
CA GLU A 195 5.74 -12.14 -1.89
C GLU A 195 6.62 -11.25 -2.78
N LEU A 196 6.79 -9.98 -2.38
CA LEU A 196 7.61 -9.03 -3.11
C LEU A 196 8.59 -8.28 -2.20
N THR A 197 9.63 -7.75 -2.80
CA THR A 197 10.56 -6.83 -2.16
C THR A 197 10.68 -5.57 -3.02
N VAL A 198 10.70 -4.40 -2.37
CA VAL A 198 10.81 -3.12 -3.07
C VAL A 198 12.07 -2.39 -2.66
N TYR A 199 12.69 -1.71 -3.61
CA TYR A 199 13.90 -0.91 -3.40
C TYR A 199 13.69 0.51 -3.94
N PRO A 200 14.23 1.54 -3.25
CA PRO A 200 14.12 2.91 -3.73
C PRO A 200 14.86 3.10 -5.05
N ALA A 201 14.42 4.11 -5.80
CA ALA A 201 15.19 4.57 -6.95
C ALA A 201 16.63 4.96 -6.51
N PRO A 202 17.66 4.70 -7.33
CA PRO A 202 18.99 5.22 -7.08
C PRO A 202 18.93 6.76 -6.92
N PRO A 203 19.77 7.35 -6.04
CA PRO A 203 19.85 8.80 -5.95
C PRO A 203 20.22 9.37 -7.33
N ALA A 204 19.57 10.46 -7.73
CA ALA A 204 19.90 11.14 -8.96
C ALA A 204 21.40 11.46 -8.95
N SER A 205 22.12 11.00 -9.98
CA SER A 205 23.53 11.39 -10.16
C SER A 205 23.60 12.89 -10.36
N ALA A 206 24.33 13.56 -9.46
CA ALA A 206 24.59 15.01 -9.51
C ALA A 206 25.43 15.40 -10.72
#